data_aa11b519810b9aedb8154d17ada6bb0c
#
_entry.id   aa11b519810b9aedb8154d17ada6bb0c
#
_cell.length_a   1.000
_cell.length_b   1.000
_cell.length_c   1.000
_cell.angle_alpha   90.00
_cell.angle_beta   90.00
_cell.angle_gamma   90.00
#
_symmetry.space_group_name_H-M   'P 1'
#
loop_
_entity.id
_entity.type
_entity.pdbx_description
1 polymer ?
#
loop_
_entity_poly.entity_id
_entity_poly.type
_entity_poly.pdbx_seq_one_letter_code
_entity_poly.pdbx_strand_id
1 'polypeptide(L)'
;RYGLIAYASSLDQIGPITKSVEDAAIVFDAISKRDEKDSTSKGFVGDTYSKLNNDIKGMKIGIAKEYLEGVRDDVKEAVLKAADIYKSMGAEIVYFDLPELKFALPVYYIIACAEASSNLGRYDGIRFGYKTEHYNGTHDMVCRTRSEGFGEEVKRRILLGTYVLSAGYYDAYYKKAQNLRGTIVKAFNNAFEKCDVILAPTVPMTAFEKGHAVSDPIETYLTDICTVPVNIAGLPGVSVPCGFNAKGMPIGMQLIGKSFGEAEILNAAYKYQQAAAENFKDTKWGVKL
;
A
#
# COMPACT_ATOMS: atom_id res chain seq x y z
N ARG A 1 -16.36 -3.66 -7.55
CA ARG A 1 -17.14 -2.49 -8.00
C ARG A 1 -18.29 -2.17 -7.04
N TYR A 2 -19.37 -2.93 -7.00
CA TYR A 2 -20.48 -2.67 -6.09
C TYR A 2 -20.12 -3.01 -4.64
N GLY A 3 -20.48 -2.15 -3.70
CA GLY A 3 -20.18 -2.28 -2.28
C GLY A 3 -18.82 -1.69 -1.86
N LEU A 4 -17.97 -1.30 -2.80
CA LEU A 4 -16.74 -0.57 -2.51
C LEU A 4 -17.02 0.91 -2.27
N ILE A 5 -16.50 1.44 -1.17
CA ILE A 5 -16.50 2.88 -0.88
C ILE A 5 -15.20 3.45 -1.42
N ALA A 6 -15.28 4.33 -2.42
CA ALA A 6 -14.11 5.03 -2.91
C ALA A 6 -13.65 6.05 -1.87
N TYR A 7 -12.43 5.89 -1.37
CA TYR A 7 -11.77 6.87 -0.51
C TYR A 7 -10.93 7.83 -1.37
N ALA A 8 -9.85 7.35 -1.94
CA ALA A 8 -9.00 8.09 -2.87
C ALA A 8 -8.87 7.28 -4.16
N SER A 9 -9.78 7.49 -5.12
CA SER A 9 -9.99 6.64 -6.30
C SER A 9 -8.73 6.41 -7.13
N SER A 10 -7.79 7.36 -7.12
CA SER A 10 -6.52 7.24 -7.85
C SER A 10 -5.42 6.52 -7.08
N LEU A 11 -5.68 6.16 -5.82
CA LEU A 11 -4.71 5.56 -4.89
C LEU A 11 -5.21 4.25 -4.26
N ASP A 12 -6.54 4.04 -4.20
CA ASP A 12 -7.13 2.84 -3.61
C ASP A 12 -6.65 1.59 -4.35
N GLN A 13 -6.22 0.58 -3.59
CA GLN A 13 -5.78 -0.72 -4.11
C GLN A 13 -6.48 -1.83 -3.34
N ILE A 14 -7.23 -2.67 -4.05
CA ILE A 14 -7.93 -3.81 -3.50
C ILE A 14 -7.09 -5.06 -3.76
N GLY A 15 -6.83 -5.85 -2.71
CA GLY A 15 -6.04 -7.06 -2.83
C GLY A 15 -6.45 -8.11 -1.79
N PRO A 16 -6.03 -9.37 -1.98
CA PRO A 16 -6.30 -10.44 -1.03
C PRO A 16 -5.42 -10.33 0.23
N ILE A 17 -5.96 -10.79 1.36
CA ILE A 17 -5.22 -11.04 2.60
C ILE A 17 -5.37 -12.54 2.89
N THR A 18 -4.28 -13.29 2.81
CA THR A 18 -4.27 -14.76 2.88
C THR A 18 -3.16 -15.27 3.80
N LYS A 19 -3.18 -16.57 4.10
CA LYS A 19 -2.14 -17.20 4.91
C LYS A 19 -0.92 -17.63 4.11
N SER A 20 -1.08 -17.82 2.79
CA SER A 20 0.01 -18.20 1.89
C SER A 20 0.02 -17.32 0.65
N VAL A 21 1.17 -17.24 -0.01
CA VAL A 21 1.29 -16.56 -1.30
C VAL A 21 0.53 -17.33 -2.39
N GLU A 22 0.44 -18.63 -2.28
CA GLU A 22 -0.34 -19.48 -3.18
C GLU A 22 -1.82 -19.10 -3.16
N ASP A 23 -2.41 -19.01 -1.95
CA ASP A 23 -3.80 -18.56 -1.80
C ASP A 23 -3.99 -17.12 -2.32
N ALA A 24 -3.00 -16.25 -2.10
CA ALA A 24 -3.04 -14.88 -2.62
C ALA A 24 -3.12 -14.87 -4.15
N ALA A 25 -2.35 -15.70 -4.84
CA ALA A 25 -2.37 -15.81 -6.30
C ALA A 25 -3.72 -16.35 -6.80
N ILE A 26 -4.27 -17.39 -6.16
CA ILE A 26 -5.59 -17.96 -6.51
C ILE A 26 -6.70 -16.90 -6.38
N VAL A 27 -6.74 -16.19 -5.25
CA VAL A 27 -7.76 -15.16 -5.02
C VAL A 27 -7.55 -13.97 -5.97
N PHE A 28 -6.30 -13.55 -6.18
CA PHE A 28 -5.96 -12.47 -7.12
C PHE A 28 -6.45 -12.80 -8.54
N ASP A 29 -6.18 -13.99 -9.06
CA ASP A 29 -6.64 -14.43 -10.38
C ASP A 29 -8.17 -14.45 -10.50
N ALA A 30 -8.87 -14.69 -9.39
CA ALA A 30 -10.33 -14.68 -9.37
C ALA A 30 -10.89 -13.24 -9.48
N ILE A 31 -10.25 -12.26 -8.82
CA ILE A 31 -10.75 -10.88 -8.71
C ILE A 31 -10.19 -9.91 -9.77
N SER A 32 -9.07 -10.24 -10.42
CA SER A 32 -8.35 -9.35 -11.36
C SER A 32 -8.87 -9.35 -12.80
N LYS A 33 -10.02 -9.97 -13.04
CA LYS A 33 -10.62 -10.06 -14.38
C LYS A 33 -11.20 -8.71 -14.81
N ARG A 34 -11.23 -8.50 -16.14
CA ARG A 34 -11.88 -7.32 -16.71
C ARG A 34 -13.35 -7.24 -16.31
N ASP A 35 -13.75 -6.09 -15.82
CA ASP A 35 -15.16 -5.73 -15.62
C ASP A 35 -15.60 -4.71 -16.68
N GLU A 36 -16.49 -5.10 -17.60
CA GLU A 36 -16.97 -4.23 -18.67
C GLU A 36 -17.83 -3.07 -18.17
N LYS A 37 -18.36 -3.19 -16.94
CA LYS A 37 -19.15 -2.15 -16.28
C LYS A 37 -18.30 -1.18 -15.46
N ASP A 38 -16.98 -1.35 -15.47
CA ASP A 38 -16.01 -0.44 -14.86
C ASP A 38 -15.07 0.08 -15.94
N SER A 39 -15.23 1.36 -16.29
CA SER A 39 -14.42 2.02 -17.32
C SER A 39 -12.92 2.12 -16.96
N THR A 40 -12.57 1.95 -15.68
CA THR A 40 -11.19 1.97 -15.20
C THR A 40 -10.52 0.60 -15.26
N SER A 41 -11.28 -0.48 -15.44
CA SER A 41 -10.76 -1.84 -15.55
C SER A 41 -9.95 -2.02 -16.82
N LYS A 42 -8.65 -2.32 -16.70
CA LYS A 42 -7.71 -2.45 -17.84
C LYS A 42 -7.70 -3.83 -18.50
N GLY A 43 -8.36 -4.81 -17.90
CA GLY A 43 -8.45 -6.15 -18.45
C GLY A 43 -7.18 -6.97 -18.30
N PHE A 44 -6.61 -7.00 -17.10
CA PHE A 44 -5.59 -7.99 -16.77
C PHE A 44 -6.20 -9.39 -16.87
N VAL A 45 -5.53 -10.30 -17.56
CA VAL A 45 -5.87 -11.72 -17.56
C VAL A 45 -5.03 -12.35 -16.46
N GLY A 46 -5.65 -12.60 -15.31
CA GLY A 46 -5.00 -13.27 -14.20
C GLY A 46 -4.55 -14.67 -14.62
N ASP A 47 -3.28 -14.91 -14.47
CA ASP A 47 -2.61 -16.21 -14.65
C ASP A 47 -1.39 -16.26 -13.72
N THR A 48 -1.56 -15.66 -12.53
CA THR A 48 -0.45 -15.54 -11.58
C THR A 48 -0.17 -16.88 -10.91
N TYR A 49 -1.22 -17.66 -10.64
CA TYR A 49 -1.09 -18.97 -10.01
C TYR A 49 -0.25 -19.96 -10.85
N SER A 50 -0.45 -20.01 -12.17
CA SER A 50 0.30 -20.90 -13.05
C SER A 50 1.79 -20.52 -13.16
N LYS A 51 2.14 -19.27 -12.84
CA LYS A 51 3.51 -18.77 -12.87
C LYS A 51 4.24 -18.90 -11.54
N LEU A 52 3.57 -19.36 -10.48
CA LEU A 52 4.23 -19.66 -9.22
C LEU A 52 5.26 -20.78 -9.40
N ASN A 53 6.31 -20.71 -8.61
CA ASN A 53 7.43 -21.66 -8.61
C ASN A 53 8.35 -21.60 -9.86
N ASN A 54 8.24 -20.59 -10.69
CA ASN A 54 9.22 -20.31 -11.74
C ASN A 54 10.60 -20.03 -11.11
N ASP A 55 11.67 -20.38 -11.83
CA ASP A 55 13.02 -20.09 -11.38
C ASP A 55 13.24 -18.57 -11.30
N ILE A 56 13.92 -18.14 -10.23
CA ILE A 56 14.29 -16.74 -9.99
C ILE A 56 15.80 -16.50 -10.14
N LYS A 57 16.54 -17.50 -10.63
CA LYS A 57 17.97 -17.35 -10.89
C LYS A 57 18.21 -16.24 -11.92
N GLY A 58 19.09 -15.31 -11.57
CA GLY A 58 19.39 -14.13 -12.38
C GLY A 58 18.35 -13.00 -12.29
N MET A 59 17.24 -13.19 -11.53
CA MET A 59 16.30 -12.10 -11.24
C MET A 59 17.02 -10.99 -10.47
N LYS A 60 16.87 -9.75 -10.91
CA LYS A 60 17.45 -8.59 -10.25
C LYS A 60 16.48 -8.03 -9.22
N ILE A 61 16.82 -8.17 -7.95
CA ILE A 61 16.05 -7.61 -6.83
C ILE A 61 16.71 -6.32 -6.39
N GLY A 62 16.02 -5.22 -6.59
CA GLY A 62 16.46 -3.88 -6.27
C GLY A 62 16.18 -3.51 -4.81
N ILE A 63 17.09 -2.80 -4.17
CA ILE A 63 16.91 -2.21 -2.84
C ILE A 63 17.24 -0.73 -2.93
N ALA A 64 16.23 0.12 -2.79
CA ALA A 64 16.45 1.56 -2.67
C ALA A 64 16.97 1.87 -1.25
N LYS A 65 18.04 2.65 -1.15
CA LYS A 65 18.67 2.98 0.14
C LYS A 65 17.72 3.75 1.05
N GLU A 66 16.91 4.63 0.47
CA GLU A 66 15.96 5.46 1.19
C GLU A 66 14.84 4.66 1.87
N TYR A 67 14.51 3.47 1.38
CA TYR A 67 13.59 2.57 2.09
C TYR A 67 14.18 1.99 3.39
N LEU A 68 15.50 2.04 3.56
CA LEU A 68 16.19 1.57 4.77
C LEU A 68 16.54 2.72 5.72
N GLU A 69 16.28 3.97 5.33
CA GLU A 69 16.49 5.16 6.16
C GLU A 69 15.30 5.37 7.10
N GLY A 70 15.58 5.69 8.37
CA GLY A 70 14.53 5.92 9.37
C GLY A 70 13.73 4.66 9.79
N VAL A 71 14.16 3.49 9.33
CA VAL A 71 13.59 2.18 9.70
C VAL A 71 14.34 1.64 10.91
N ARG A 72 13.63 0.98 11.83
CA ARG A 72 14.25 0.36 13.01
C ARG A 72 15.26 -0.71 12.59
N ASP A 73 16.33 -0.86 13.37
CA ASP A 73 17.41 -1.78 13.06
C ASP A 73 16.94 -3.23 12.94
N ASP A 74 16.01 -3.68 13.80
CA ASP A 74 15.44 -5.04 13.74
C ASP A 74 14.70 -5.30 12.41
N VAL A 75 13.97 -4.31 11.91
CA VAL A 75 13.27 -4.39 10.61
C VAL A 75 14.26 -4.37 9.46
N LYS A 76 15.24 -3.46 9.49
CA LYS A 76 16.30 -3.36 8.49
C LYS A 76 17.07 -4.67 8.37
N GLU A 77 17.50 -5.25 9.49
CA GLU A 77 18.22 -6.53 9.50
C GLU A 77 17.37 -7.67 8.92
N ALA A 78 16.08 -7.74 9.27
CA ALA A 78 15.20 -8.79 8.75
C ALA A 78 15.05 -8.69 7.22
N VAL A 79 14.89 -7.49 6.68
CA VAL A 79 14.79 -7.26 5.22
C VAL A 79 16.11 -7.59 4.52
N LEU A 80 17.25 -7.25 5.10
CA LEU A 80 18.55 -7.60 4.52
C LEU A 80 18.82 -9.12 4.57
N LYS A 81 18.42 -9.81 5.63
CA LYS A 81 18.44 -11.29 5.69
C LYS A 81 17.54 -11.91 4.61
N ALA A 82 16.39 -11.31 4.32
CA ALA A 82 15.55 -11.77 3.22
C ALA A 82 16.25 -11.59 1.86
N ALA A 83 16.99 -10.49 1.67
CA ALA A 83 17.80 -10.29 0.47
C ALA A 83 18.90 -11.37 0.34
N ASP A 84 19.53 -11.78 1.45
CA ASP A 84 20.52 -12.87 1.44
C ASP A 84 19.89 -14.22 1.06
N ILE A 85 18.65 -14.49 1.48
CA ILE A 85 17.90 -15.69 1.06
C ILE A 85 17.67 -15.65 -0.47
N TYR A 86 17.24 -14.53 -1.02
CA TYR A 86 17.10 -14.37 -2.49
C TYR A 86 18.41 -14.61 -3.21
N LYS A 87 19.52 -14.05 -2.70
CA LYS A 87 20.85 -14.27 -3.25
C LYS A 87 21.27 -15.73 -3.22
N SER A 88 20.94 -16.47 -2.15
CA SER A 88 21.21 -17.91 -2.06
C SER A 88 20.44 -18.75 -3.09
N MET A 89 19.29 -18.24 -3.58
CA MET A 89 18.51 -18.83 -4.66
C MET A 89 19.00 -18.41 -6.07
N GLY A 90 20.09 -17.63 -6.15
CA GLY A 90 20.70 -17.20 -7.40
C GLY A 90 20.17 -15.88 -7.98
N ALA A 91 19.38 -15.13 -7.22
CA ALA A 91 19.01 -13.77 -7.60
C ALA A 91 20.16 -12.79 -7.41
N GLU A 92 20.18 -11.69 -8.16
CA GLU A 92 21.12 -10.59 -8.02
C GLU A 92 20.53 -9.47 -7.17
N ILE A 93 21.26 -9.00 -6.15
CA ILE A 93 20.84 -7.85 -5.35
C ILE A 93 21.47 -6.58 -5.90
N VAL A 94 20.64 -5.61 -6.28
CA VAL A 94 21.05 -4.34 -6.88
C VAL A 94 20.65 -3.19 -5.94
N TYR A 95 21.63 -2.42 -5.47
CA TYR A 95 21.36 -1.22 -4.66
C TYR A 95 21.31 0.02 -5.56
N PHE A 96 20.37 0.90 -5.29
CA PHE A 96 20.23 2.17 -6.00
C PHE A 96 19.63 3.25 -5.08
N ASP A 97 19.67 4.50 -5.54
CA ASP A 97 19.10 5.64 -4.85
C ASP A 97 17.73 5.98 -5.45
N LEU A 98 16.77 6.36 -4.61
CA LEU A 98 15.40 6.77 -4.97
C LEU A 98 14.99 8.00 -4.13
N PRO A 99 15.70 9.13 -4.24
CA PRO A 99 15.54 10.29 -3.36
C PRO A 99 14.16 10.94 -3.45
N GLU A 100 13.35 10.62 -4.45
CA GLU A 100 11.98 11.08 -4.63
C GLU A 100 11.02 10.51 -3.58
N LEU A 101 11.38 9.43 -2.89
CA LEU A 101 10.55 8.82 -1.82
C LEU A 101 10.20 9.81 -0.71
N LYS A 102 11.07 10.78 -0.41
CA LYS A 102 10.82 11.84 0.59
C LYS A 102 9.58 12.68 0.28
N PHE A 103 9.14 12.72 -0.98
CA PHE A 103 7.95 13.47 -1.39
C PHE A 103 6.67 12.64 -1.32
N ALA A 104 6.76 11.31 -1.21
CA ALA A 104 5.60 10.44 -1.36
C ALA A 104 4.55 10.68 -0.27
N LEU A 105 4.97 10.79 0.99
CA LEU A 105 4.06 10.96 2.11
C LEU A 105 3.29 12.29 2.04
N PRO A 106 3.94 13.47 1.89
CA PRO A 106 3.20 14.74 1.71
C PRO A 106 2.30 14.75 0.47
N VAL A 107 2.76 14.19 -0.66
CA VAL A 107 1.96 14.08 -1.89
C VAL A 107 0.72 13.23 -1.65
N TYR A 108 0.87 12.09 -0.95
CA TYR A 108 -0.25 11.22 -0.59
C TYR A 108 -1.31 11.96 0.20
N TYR A 109 -0.93 12.64 1.30
CA TYR A 109 -1.92 13.30 2.16
C TYR A 109 -2.67 14.42 1.44
N ILE A 110 -2.01 15.15 0.56
CA ILE A 110 -2.68 16.19 -0.24
C ILE A 110 -3.67 15.55 -1.22
N ILE A 111 -3.24 14.55 -2.00
CA ILE A 111 -4.09 13.92 -3.02
C ILE A 111 -5.21 13.11 -2.36
N ALA A 112 -4.89 12.29 -1.36
CA ALA A 112 -5.86 11.45 -0.68
C ALA A 112 -6.96 12.27 0.01
N CYS A 113 -6.60 13.36 0.72
CA CYS A 113 -7.59 14.24 1.34
C CYS A 113 -8.45 14.94 0.28
N ALA A 114 -7.86 15.43 -0.81
CA ALA A 114 -8.59 16.07 -1.90
C ALA A 114 -9.62 15.12 -2.53
N GLU A 115 -9.20 13.90 -2.87
CA GLU A 115 -10.08 12.87 -3.44
C GLU A 115 -11.13 12.40 -2.44
N ALA A 116 -10.78 12.20 -1.16
CA ALA A 116 -11.71 11.81 -0.10
C ALA A 116 -12.79 12.86 0.09
N SER A 117 -12.45 14.16 0.10
CA SER A 117 -13.46 15.22 0.23
C SER A 117 -14.50 15.20 -0.90
N SER A 118 -14.07 14.89 -2.12
CA SER A 118 -14.94 14.73 -3.28
C SER A 118 -15.73 13.42 -3.23
N ASN A 119 -15.06 12.27 -3.04
CA ASN A 119 -15.68 10.96 -3.06
C ASN A 119 -16.71 10.78 -1.93
N LEU A 120 -16.39 11.24 -0.73
CA LEU A 120 -17.29 11.13 0.43
C LEU A 120 -18.40 12.18 0.44
N GLY A 121 -18.40 13.13 -0.51
CA GLY A 121 -19.49 14.08 -0.72
C GLY A 121 -20.84 13.43 -1.01
N ARG A 122 -20.83 12.22 -1.59
CA ARG A 122 -22.06 11.46 -1.91
C ARG A 122 -22.82 10.90 -0.70
N TYR A 123 -22.19 10.88 0.48
CA TYR A 123 -22.79 10.39 1.72
C TYR A 123 -23.48 11.55 2.45
N ASP A 124 -24.66 11.90 1.99
CA ASP A 124 -25.45 13.06 2.42
C ASP A 124 -26.77 12.68 3.15
N GLY A 125 -27.01 11.36 3.32
CA GLY A 125 -28.23 10.83 3.93
C GLY A 125 -29.41 10.68 2.97
N ILE A 126 -29.23 10.95 1.66
CA ILE A 126 -30.30 10.82 0.65
C ILE A 126 -30.24 9.46 -0.03
N ARG A 127 -29.09 9.08 -0.59
CA ARG A 127 -28.93 7.86 -1.39
C ARG A 127 -28.08 6.78 -0.75
N PHE A 128 -27.10 7.16 0.05
CA PHE A 128 -26.06 6.24 0.53
C PHE A 128 -25.78 6.45 2.01
N GLY A 129 -25.47 5.33 2.69
CA GLY A 129 -24.93 5.31 4.03
C GLY A 129 -25.94 5.66 5.12
N TYR A 130 -25.39 6.10 6.24
CA TYR A 130 -26.16 6.53 7.41
C TYR A 130 -26.97 7.78 7.11
N LYS A 131 -28.19 7.85 7.70
CA LYS A 131 -29.05 9.04 7.73
C LYS A 131 -29.48 9.33 9.16
N THR A 132 -29.34 10.58 9.59
CA THR A 132 -29.83 11.02 10.90
C THR A 132 -31.36 10.85 11.00
N GLU A 133 -31.86 10.47 12.18
CA GLU A 133 -33.30 10.29 12.43
C GLU A 133 -34.01 11.61 12.70
N HIS A 134 -33.31 12.58 13.28
CA HIS A 134 -33.90 13.85 13.73
C HIS A 134 -33.25 15.05 13.01
N TYR A 135 -34.04 15.75 12.22
CA TYR A 135 -33.57 16.94 11.47
C TYR A 135 -34.68 17.91 11.17
N ASN A 136 -34.31 19.17 10.96
CA ASN A 136 -35.22 20.24 10.56
C ASN A 136 -34.83 20.78 9.18
N GLY A 137 -35.41 20.22 8.12
CA GLY A 137 -35.13 20.54 6.74
C GLY A 137 -33.83 19.88 6.21
N THR A 138 -33.66 19.98 4.89
CA THR A 138 -32.60 19.22 4.15
C THR A 138 -31.19 19.60 4.58
N HIS A 139 -30.94 20.88 4.83
CA HIS A 139 -29.60 21.34 5.22
C HIS A 139 -29.19 20.74 6.58
N ASP A 140 -30.07 20.81 7.59
CA ASP A 140 -29.80 20.23 8.91
C ASP A 140 -29.65 18.70 8.82
N MET A 141 -30.45 18.03 8.00
CA MET A 141 -30.32 16.60 7.73
C MET A 141 -28.94 16.24 7.23
N VAL A 142 -28.43 16.93 6.21
CA VAL A 142 -27.09 16.67 5.64
C VAL A 142 -25.99 16.92 6.68
N CYS A 143 -26.07 18.06 7.37
CA CYS A 143 -25.08 18.42 8.40
C CYS A 143 -25.02 17.38 9.53
N ARG A 144 -26.17 16.98 10.09
CA ARG A 144 -26.24 15.97 11.16
C ARG A 144 -25.78 14.60 10.67
N THR A 145 -26.28 14.15 9.52
CA THR A 145 -25.90 12.87 8.92
C THR A 145 -24.40 12.75 8.79
N ARG A 146 -23.73 13.76 8.28
CA ARG A 146 -22.27 13.76 8.07
C ARG A 146 -21.52 13.89 9.41
N SER A 147 -22.02 14.69 10.33
CA SER A 147 -21.43 14.88 11.65
C SER A 147 -21.48 13.60 12.50
N GLU A 148 -22.60 12.88 12.46
CA GLU A 148 -22.83 11.64 13.22
C GLU A 148 -22.22 10.41 12.53
N GLY A 149 -22.30 10.35 11.20
CA GLY A 149 -21.91 9.17 10.40
C GLY A 149 -20.42 9.06 10.13
N PHE A 150 -19.66 10.17 10.17
CA PHE A 150 -18.22 10.15 9.96
C PHE A 150 -17.44 10.26 11.27
N GLY A 151 -16.42 9.39 11.43
CA GLY A 151 -15.47 9.51 12.53
C GLY A 151 -14.57 10.75 12.40
N GLU A 152 -13.87 11.10 13.49
CA GLU A 152 -13.07 12.33 13.59
C GLU A 152 -11.96 12.41 12.53
N GLU A 153 -11.25 11.32 12.25
CA GLU A 153 -10.20 11.29 11.24
C GLU A 153 -10.75 11.53 9.83
N VAL A 154 -11.90 10.92 9.51
CA VAL A 154 -12.55 11.12 8.21
C VAL A 154 -12.99 12.58 8.04
N LYS A 155 -13.57 13.17 9.07
CA LYS A 155 -13.94 14.61 9.07
C LYS A 155 -12.72 15.51 8.87
N ARG A 156 -11.61 15.21 9.54
CA ARG A 156 -10.35 15.94 9.38
C ARG A 156 -9.86 15.89 7.94
N ARG A 157 -9.85 14.71 7.32
CA ARG A 157 -9.40 14.55 5.91
C ARG A 157 -10.33 15.24 4.92
N ILE A 158 -11.65 15.22 5.15
CA ILE A 158 -12.62 15.95 4.33
C ILE A 158 -12.35 17.47 4.40
N LEU A 159 -12.11 18.00 5.61
CA LEU A 159 -11.82 19.44 5.79
C LEU A 159 -10.50 19.84 5.11
N LEU A 160 -9.43 19.06 5.30
CA LEU A 160 -8.14 19.28 4.63
C LEU A 160 -8.30 19.21 3.11
N GLY A 161 -9.03 18.22 2.59
CA GLY A 161 -9.28 18.08 1.16
C GLY A 161 -10.05 19.25 0.57
N THR A 162 -11.08 19.71 1.26
CA THR A 162 -11.84 20.89 0.87
C THR A 162 -10.95 22.15 0.84
N TYR A 163 -10.06 22.29 1.81
CA TYR A 163 -9.11 23.39 1.88
C TYR A 163 -8.13 23.38 0.69
N VAL A 164 -7.48 22.24 0.41
CA VAL A 164 -6.49 22.16 -0.68
C VAL A 164 -7.11 22.27 -2.07
N LEU A 165 -8.41 22.04 -2.21
CA LEU A 165 -9.15 22.23 -3.46
C LEU A 165 -9.77 23.63 -3.60
N SER A 166 -9.72 24.47 -2.57
CA SER A 166 -10.31 25.81 -2.61
C SER A 166 -9.53 26.77 -3.48
N ALA A 167 -10.19 27.85 -3.93
CA ALA A 167 -9.59 28.90 -4.74
C ALA A 167 -8.37 29.51 -4.04
N GLY A 168 -7.26 29.65 -4.76
CA GLY A 168 -5.99 30.14 -4.23
C GLY A 168 -5.06 29.06 -3.65
N TYR A 169 -5.59 27.90 -3.24
CA TYR A 169 -4.78 26.81 -2.70
C TYR A 169 -4.61 25.64 -3.67
N TYR A 170 -5.50 25.51 -4.64
CA TYR A 170 -5.47 24.45 -5.64
C TYR A 170 -4.13 24.37 -6.39
N ASP A 171 -3.65 25.47 -6.93
CA ASP A 171 -2.36 25.49 -7.66
C ASP A 171 -1.17 25.31 -6.72
N ALA A 172 -1.22 25.87 -5.52
CA ALA A 172 -0.14 25.84 -4.55
C ALA A 172 0.06 24.42 -3.93
N TYR A 173 -1.01 23.65 -3.77
CA TYR A 173 -0.97 22.35 -3.11
C TYR A 173 -1.32 21.21 -4.05
N TYR A 174 -2.57 21.13 -4.55
CA TYR A 174 -3.05 19.98 -5.30
C TYR A 174 -2.30 19.78 -6.61
N LYS A 175 -2.19 20.82 -7.43
CA LYS A 175 -1.47 20.76 -8.71
C LYS A 175 0.01 20.47 -8.52
N LYS A 176 0.62 21.04 -7.50
CA LYS A 176 2.02 20.74 -7.14
C LYS A 176 2.20 19.30 -6.72
N ALA A 177 1.28 18.74 -5.92
CA ALA A 177 1.29 17.34 -5.53
C ALA A 177 1.13 16.42 -6.75
N GLN A 178 0.25 16.73 -7.69
CA GLN A 178 0.10 15.97 -8.94
C GLN A 178 1.38 15.98 -9.80
N ASN A 179 2.06 17.12 -9.88
CA ASN A 179 3.34 17.22 -10.60
C ASN A 179 4.42 16.36 -9.92
N LEU A 180 4.52 16.40 -8.59
CA LEU A 180 5.45 15.57 -7.82
C LEU A 180 5.11 14.08 -7.92
N ARG A 181 3.82 13.71 -7.98
CA ARG A 181 3.40 12.34 -8.29
C ARG A 181 4.01 11.87 -9.61
N GLY A 182 3.95 12.69 -10.66
CA GLY A 182 4.56 12.37 -11.94
C GLY A 182 6.08 12.16 -11.85
N THR A 183 6.77 12.91 -10.98
CA THR A 183 8.20 12.72 -10.71
C THR A 183 8.49 11.39 -10.01
N ILE A 184 7.69 11.03 -9.01
CA ILE A 184 7.80 9.76 -8.29
C ILE A 184 7.56 8.57 -9.25
N VAL A 185 6.53 8.63 -10.10
CA VAL A 185 6.26 7.61 -11.12
C VAL A 185 7.45 7.41 -12.03
N LYS A 186 8.06 8.50 -12.53
CA LYS A 186 9.27 8.42 -13.38
C LYS A 186 10.45 7.80 -12.65
N ALA A 187 10.64 8.15 -11.38
CA ALA A 187 11.74 7.60 -10.57
C ALA A 187 11.61 6.08 -10.40
N PHE A 188 10.41 5.56 -10.13
CA PHE A 188 10.17 4.11 -10.09
C PHE A 188 10.39 3.45 -11.45
N ASN A 189 9.91 4.06 -12.55
CA ASN A 189 10.15 3.51 -13.88
C ASN A 189 11.64 3.40 -14.19
N ASN A 190 12.44 4.41 -13.85
CA ASN A 190 13.91 4.38 -14.01
C ASN A 190 14.57 3.32 -13.09
N ALA A 191 14.03 3.10 -11.90
CA ALA A 191 14.50 2.03 -11.01
C ALA A 191 14.26 0.65 -11.64
N PHE A 192 13.11 0.45 -12.27
CA PHE A 192 12.78 -0.79 -12.96
C PHE A 192 13.53 -1.02 -14.29
N GLU A 193 14.33 -0.08 -14.75
CA GLU A 193 15.34 -0.36 -15.80
C GLU A 193 16.55 -1.12 -15.23
N LYS A 194 16.76 -1.04 -13.92
CA LYS A 194 17.91 -1.64 -13.21
C LYS A 194 17.58 -2.96 -12.52
N CYS A 195 16.29 -3.18 -12.17
CA CYS A 195 15.83 -4.37 -11.45
C CYS A 195 14.46 -4.84 -11.94
N ASP A 196 14.13 -6.09 -11.62
CA ASP A 196 12.85 -6.70 -11.97
C ASP A 196 11.80 -6.49 -10.89
N VAL A 197 12.22 -6.53 -9.61
CA VAL A 197 11.40 -6.36 -8.41
C VAL A 197 12.14 -5.50 -7.42
N ILE A 198 11.43 -4.66 -6.65
CA ILE A 198 12.02 -3.89 -5.56
C ILE A 198 11.62 -4.53 -4.23
N LEU A 199 12.62 -4.81 -3.39
CA LEU A 199 12.46 -5.29 -2.02
C LEU A 199 12.56 -4.11 -1.05
N ALA A 200 11.59 -3.98 -0.16
CA ALA A 200 11.53 -2.93 0.86
C ALA A 200 10.88 -3.44 2.15
N PRO A 201 11.04 -2.75 3.29
CA PRO A 201 10.20 -2.99 4.47
C PRO A 201 8.73 -2.68 4.16
N THR A 202 7.79 -3.42 4.75
CA THR A 202 6.36 -3.05 4.66
C THR A 202 6.04 -1.85 5.53
N VAL A 203 6.59 -1.81 6.73
CA VAL A 203 6.45 -0.71 7.69
C VAL A 203 7.79 -0.49 8.42
N PRO A 204 8.08 0.73 8.92
CA PRO A 204 9.38 1.04 9.53
C PRO A 204 9.57 0.42 10.92
N MET A 205 8.53 -0.17 11.51
CA MET A 205 8.55 -0.74 12.87
C MET A 205 7.62 -1.95 12.96
N THR A 206 7.69 -2.68 14.07
CA THR A 206 6.71 -3.73 14.40
C THR A 206 5.40 -3.15 14.94
N ALA A 207 4.35 -3.98 15.04
CA ALA A 207 3.05 -3.55 15.53
C ALA A 207 3.11 -2.89 16.93
N PHE A 208 2.23 -1.94 17.16
CA PHE A 208 2.05 -1.27 18.45
C PHE A 208 1.53 -2.22 19.54
N GLU A 209 1.77 -1.90 20.80
CA GLU A 209 1.15 -2.60 21.93
C GLU A 209 -0.36 -2.30 21.96
N LYS A 210 -1.15 -3.28 22.42
CA LYS A 210 -2.60 -3.08 22.59
C LYS A 210 -2.86 -1.95 23.58
N GLY A 211 -3.77 -1.05 23.23
CA GLY A 211 -4.11 0.11 24.05
C GLY A 211 -3.14 1.29 23.91
N HIS A 212 -2.13 1.18 23.05
CA HIS A 212 -1.29 2.32 22.71
C HIS A 212 -2.13 3.36 21.95
N ALA A 213 -2.49 4.44 22.66
CA ALA A 213 -3.14 5.58 22.01
C ALA A 213 -2.03 6.44 21.38
N VAL A 214 -1.97 6.45 20.05
CA VAL A 214 -1.11 7.39 19.34
C VAL A 214 -1.71 8.77 19.52
N SER A 215 -1.10 9.59 20.38
CA SER A 215 -1.57 10.95 20.69
C SER A 215 -1.27 11.94 19.55
N ASP A 216 -0.23 11.67 18.76
CA ASP A 216 0.19 12.49 17.61
C ASP A 216 -0.19 11.80 16.30
N PRO A 217 -1.09 12.41 15.49
CA PRO A 217 -1.39 11.91 14.14
C PRO A 217 -0.17 11.76 13.25
N ILE A 218 0.87 12.58 13.42
CA ILE A 218 2.09 12.54 12.61
C ILE A 218 2.86 11.23 12.86
N GLU A 219 2.92 10.75 14.11
CA GLU A 219 3.55 9.48 14.44
C GLU A 219 2.86 8.31 13.73
N THR A 220 1.53 8.31 13.69
CA THR A 220 0.75 7.34 12.91
C THR A 220 1.05 7.44 11.42
N TYR A 221 1.13 8.66 10.89
CA TYR A 221 1.38 8.88 9.46
C TYR A 221 2.76 8.41 9.01
N LEU A 222 3.77 8.49 9.88
CA LEU A 222 5.11 7.98 9.56
C LEU A 222 5.13 6.45 9.39
N THR A 223 4.14 5.72 9.90
CA THR A 223 4.05 4.27 9.65
C THR A 223 3.77 3.92 8.19
N ASP A 224 3.20 4.85 7.44
CA ASP A 224 2.81 4.64 6.04
C ASP A 224 3.95 4.92 5.04
N ILE A 225 5.11 5.39 5.52
CA ILE A 225 6.21 5.89 4.67
C ILE A 225 6.72 4.85 3.66
N CYS A 226 6.64 3.56 3.99
CA CYS A 226 7.11 2.49 3.11
C CYS A 226 6.08 2.06 2.06
N THR A 227 4.77 2.17 2.35
CA THR A 227 3.69 1.66 1.49
C THR A 227 3.09 2.73 0.59
N VAL A 228 2.96 3.94 1.08
CA VAL A 228 2.41 5.09 0.33
C VAL A 228 3.07 5.32 -1.04
N PRO A 229 4.41 5.21 -1.20
CA PRO A 229 5.04 5.41 -2.50
C PRO A 229 4.52 4.47 -3.58
N VAL A 230 4.14 3.25 -3.22
CA VAL A 230 3.60 2.23 -4.13
C VAL A 230 2.25 2.68 -4.69
N ASN A 231 1.34 3.16 -3.81
CA ASN A 231 0.05 3.70 -4.22
C ASN A 231 0.18 4.96 -5.08
N ILE A 232 1.09 5.89 -4.71
CA ILE A 232 1.37 7.11 -5.49
C ILE A 232 1.87 6.77 -6.88
N ALA A 233 2.75 5.77 -7.00
CA ALA A 233 3.29 5.32 -8.28
C ALA A 233 2.32 4.44 -9.08
N GLY A 234 1.24 3.92 -8.46
CA GLY A 234 0.27 3.03 -9.11
C GLY A 234 0.86 1.66 -9.45
N LEU A 235 1.65 1.12 -8.54
CA LEU A 235 2.39 -0.12 -8.73
C LEU A 235 1.78 -1.26 -7.89
N PRO A 236 1.88 -2.52 -8.34
CA PRO A 236 1.51 -3.66 -7.51
C PRO A 236 2.54 -3.90 -6.41
N GLY A 237 2.06 -4.37 -5.26
CA GLY A 237 2.90 -4.77 -4.13
C GLY A 237 2.34 -5.98 -3.41
N VAL A 238 3.22 -6.82 -2.89
CA VAL A 238 2.87 -7.94 -2.01
C VAL A 238 3.70 -7.86 -0.73
N SER A 239 3.05 -8.03 0.42
CA SER A 239 3.73 -8.07 1.71
C SER A 239 3.75 -9.50 2.25
N VAL A 240 4.92 -9.93 2.72
CA VAL A 240 5.11 -11.23 3.35
C VAL A 240 5.97 -11.09 4.62
N PRO A 241 5.77 -11.94 5.64
CA PRO A 241 6.64 -11.96 6.81
C PRO A 241 8.08 -12.29 6.43
N CYS A 242 9.06 -11.58 7.03
CA CYS A 242 10.48 -11.84 6.80
C CYS A 242 11.29 -12.07 8.07
N GLY A 243 10.66 -12.00 9.24
CA GLY A 243 11.33 -12.26 10.51
C GLY A 243 10.48 -11.86 11.72
N PHE A 244 11.13 -11.87 12.87
CA PHE A 244 10.54 -11.47 14.14
C PHE A 244 11.54 -10.62 14.92
N ASN A 245 11.02 -9.68 15.69
CA ASN A 245 11.85 -8.93 16.64
C ASN A 245 12.13 -9.74 17.92
N ALA A 246 12.94 -9.20 18.84
CA ALA A 246 13.27 -9.84 20.09
C ALA A 246 12.06 -10.15 21.01
N LYS A 247 10.92 -9.46 20.81
CA LYS A 247 9.66 -9.71 21.52
C LYS A 247 8.78 -10.74 20.79
N GLY A 248 9.22 -11.31 19.67
CA GLY A 248 8.48 -12.25 18.84
C GLY A 248 7.40 -11.60 17.98
N MET A 249 7.44 -10.27 17.77
CA MET A 249 6.51 -9.58 16.88
C MET A 249 6.95 -9.72 15.42
N PRO A 250 6.02 -10.02 14.49
CA PRO A 250 6.38 -10.24 13.09
C PRO A 250 6.86 -8.96 12.42
N ILE A 251 7.80 -9.14 11.50
CA ILE A 251 8.33 -8.11 10.62
C ILE A 251 7.95 -8.45 9.19
N GLY A 252 7.40 -7.49 8.45
CA GLY A 252 7.00 -7.64 7.06
C GLY A 252 8.01 -7.00 6.11
N MET A 253 8.29 -7.68 5.02
CA MET A 253 8.88 -7.08 3.82
C MET A 253 7.81 -6.96 2.74
N GLN A 254 8.01 -6.05 1.79
CA GLN A 254 7.21 -5.95 0.59
C GLN A 254 8.06 -6.12 -0.67
N LEU A 255 7.45 -6.71 -1.68
CA LEU A 255 7.97 -6.77 -3.03
C LEU A 255 7.11 -5.88 -3.92
N ILE A 256 7.73 -4.95 -4.62
CA ILE A 256 7.05 -3.99 -5.50
C ILE A 256 7.41 -4.36 -6.94
N GLY A 257 6.42 -4.47 -7.81
CA GLY A 257 6.57 -4.81 -9.22
C GLY A 257 6.33 -3.66 -10.17
N LYS A 258 6.67 -3.87 -11.42
CA LYS A 258 6.24 -3.01 -12.54
C LYS A 258 4.72 -3.00 -12.63
N SER A 259 4.14 -2.00 -13.27
CA SER A 259 2.70 -2.01 -13.58
C SER A 259 2.33 -3.32 -14.29
N PHE A 260 1.29 -4.01 -13.79
CA PHE A 260 0.87 -5.35 -14.23
C PHE A 260 1.91 -6.46 -14.01
N GLY A 261 2.88 -6.26 -13.11
CA GLY A 261 3.92 -7.23 -12.72
C GLY A 261 3.54 -8.08 -11.51
N GLU A 262 2.26 -8.33 -11.28
CA GLU A 262 1.77 -9.10 -10.13
C GLU A 262 2.29 -10.54 -10.12
N ALA A 263 2.40 -11.15 -11.30
CA ALA A 263 2.91 -12.51 -11.41
C ALA A 263 4.37 -12.63 -10.97
N GLU A 264 5.20 -11.67 -11.33
CA GLU A 264 6.61 -11.62 -10.98
C GLU A 264 6.81 -11.46 -9.46
N ILE A 265 6.07 -10.52 -8.82
CA ILE A 265 6.20 -10.31 -7.37
C ILE A 265 5.59 -11.47 -6.58
N LEU A 266 4.48 -12.05 -7.03
CA LEU A 266 3.89 -13.23 -6.38
C LEU A 266 4.80 -14.45 -6.51
N ASN A 267 5.43 -14.68 -7.68
CA ASN A 267 6.41 -15.73 -7.83
C ASN A 267 7.63 -15.52 -6.92
N ALA A 268 8.19 -14.32 -6.87
CA ALA A 268 9.31 -14.00 -5.99
C ALA A 268 8.93 -14.20 -4.51
N ALA A 269 7.74 -13.75 -4.09
CA ALA A 269 7.20 -13.94 -2.75
C ALA A 269 7.02 -15.44 -2.42
N TYR A 270 6.49 -16.23 -3.35
CA TYR A 270 6.30 -17.67 -3.20
C TYR A 270 7.64 -18.39 -3.01
N LYS A 271 8.63 -18.11 -3.85
CA LYS A 271 9.98 -18.68 -3.73
C LYS A 271 10.62 -18.36 -2.38
N TYR A 272 10.46 -17.11 -1.93
CA TYR A 272 10.92 -16.71 -0.60
C TYR A 272 10.20 -17.50 0.50
N GLN A 273 8.87 -17.58 0.45
CA GLN A 273 8.06 -18.30 1.44
C GLN A 273 8.51 -19.75 1.55
N GLN A 274 8.79 -20.43 0.44
CA GLN A 274 9.29 -21.79 0.43
C GLN A 274 10.71 -21.89 1.03
N ALA A 275 11.62 -21.03 0.64
CA ALA A 275 13.00 -21.03 1.12
C ALA A 275 13.13 -20.68 2.62
N ALA A 276 12.24 -19.80 3.10
CA ALA A 276 12.24 -19.32 4.49
C ALA A 276 11.32 -20.15 5.42
N ALA A 277 10.65 -21.20 4.94
CA ALA A 277 9.65 -21.96 5.69
C ALA A 277 10.15 -22.46 7.06
N GLU A 278 11.41 -22.92 7.13
CA GLU A 278 12.04 -23.38 8.38
C GLU A 278 12.11 -22.26 9.45
N ASN A 279 12.29 -21.00 9.05
CA ASN A 279 12.41 -19.87 9.96
C ASN A 279 11.09 -19.52 10.66
N PHE A 280 9.97 -20.09 10.19
CA PHE A 280 8.63 -19.80 10.69
C PHE A 280 7.92 -21.00 11.33
N LYS A 281 8.55 -22.19 11.38
CA LYS A 281 7.94 -23.44 11.88
C LYS A 281 7.48 -23.39 13.33
N ASP A 282 8.21 -22.68 14.18
CA ASP A 282 7.98 -22.66 15.63
C ASP A 282 7.35 -21.34 16.14
N THR A 283 6.67 -20.60 15.28
CA THR A 283 6.12 -19.32 15.68
C THR A 283 4.82 -19.45 16.44
N LYS A 284 4.68 -18.71 17.56
CA LYS A 284 3.45 -18.64 18.37
C LYS A 284 2.21 -18.14 17.58
N TRP A 285 2.40 -17.69 16.35
CA TRP A 285 1.37 -17.08 15.49
C TRP A 285 0.72 -18.08 14.53
N GLY A 286 1.06 -19.36 14.63
CA GLY A 286 0.37 -20.43 13.90
C GLY A 286 0.47 -20.32 12.38
N VAL A 287 1.47 -19.61 11.87
CA VAL A 287 1.79 -19.59 10.44
C VAL A 287 2.49 -20.92 10.14
N LYS A 288 1.70 -21.99 9.92
CA LYS A 288 2.17 -23.11 9.13
C LYS A 288 2.21 -22.59 7.70
N LEU A 289 3.38 -22.20 7.26
CA LEU A 289 3.65 -21.95 5.84
C LEU A 289 3.68 -23.28 5.10
#